data_87ec243a6bff557d413b03ede352540c
#
_entry.id   87ec243a6bff557d413b03ede352540c
#
_cell.length_a   1.000
_cell.length_b   1.000
_cell.length_c   1.000
_cell.angle_alpha   90.00
_cell.angle_beta   90.00
_cell.angle_gamma   90.00
#
_symmetry.space_group_name_H-M   'P 1'
#
loop_
_entity.id
_entity.type
_entity.pdbx_description
1 polymer ?
#
loop_
_entity_poly.entity_id
_entity_poly.type
_entity_poly.pdbx_seq_one_letter_code
_entity_poly.pdbx_strand_id
1 'polypeptide(L)'
;MSLITFDESRPMDFIGLGRLCIDLNANEIHRPMEETRTFTKYVGGSPANITIAIARLGKKAGFIGRVSDDQHGRFITSYLEQRGIDTSSVITDKSGTVTGLAFTEIKSPTDCSIQMYRDNVADLKLEPNDVREEYIKNAKAIMISGTALAASPSREAVFKAVELARKHNVVVFFDIDYRPYTWKSREETGIYCSLVAEKSDVILGGREEFDLLEAPYGPLQKDDTATANRWFAHHAKIVLVKHGGDGSVAFTKDGQSFTGTTFPANVVKTFGAGDSFAGAFIYGLMNGWDIARSQQFGAASASIVVSSHSCSDAMPTAEEIQAVIDKHTNS
;
A
#
# COMPACT_ATOMS: atom_id res chain seq x y z
N MET A 1 13.49 -23.65 0.13
CA MET A 1 12.91 -23.09 1.38
C MET A 1 12.27 -21.78 1.02
N SER A 2 11.12 -21.43 1.66
CA SER A 2 10.49 -20.12 1.41
C SER A 2 11.42 -18.99 1.85
N LEU A 3 11.60 -17.97 1.01
CA LEU A 3 12.42 -16.78 1.32
C LEU A 3 11.84 -15.96 2.48
N ILE A 4 10.51 -15.96 2.61
CA ILE A 4 9.78 -15.30 3.69
C ILE A 4 9.12 -16.39 4.53
N THR A 5 9.33 -16.35 5.83
CA THR A 5 8.71 -17.26 6.80
C THR A 5 7.85 -16.46 7.75
N PHE A 6 6.59 -16.85 7.88
CA PHE A 6 5.65 -16.27 8.82
C PHE A 6 5.53 -17.14 10.06
N ASP A 7 5.38 -16.52 11.23
CA ASP A 7 5.14 -17.22 12.49
C ASP A 7 3.65 -17.54 12.61
N GLU A 8 3.28 -18.77 12.22
CA GLU A 8 1.88 -19.21 12.18
C GLU A 8 1.22 -19.29 13.59
N SER A 9 2.00 -19.19 14.66
CA SER A 9 1.45 -19.17 16.01
C SER A 9 0.78 -17.84 16.40
N ARG A 10 1.01 -16.78 15.61
CA ARG A 10 0.49 -15.44 15.87
C ARG A 10 -0.96 -15.29 15.48
N PRO A 11 -1.79 -14.66 16.33
CA PRO A 11 -3.25 -14.58 16.12
C PRO A 11 -3.67 -13.61 15.02
N MET A 12 -2.84 -12.60 14.69
CA MET A 12 -3.09 -11.59 13.65
C MET A 12 -2.22 -11.91 12.44
N ASP A 13 -2.82 -11.95 11.26
CA ASP A 13 -2.05 -12.21 10.04
C ASP A 13 -1.30 -10.96 9.58
N PHE A 14 -1.96 -9.80 9.58
CA PHE A 14 -1.43 -8.61 8.94
C PHE A 14 -1.82 -7.33 9.66
N ILE A 15 -0.90 -6.36 9.70
CA ILE A 15 -1.17 -4.99 10.17
C ILE A 15 -0.79 -4.02 9.05
N GLY A 16 -1.72 -3.14 8.66
CA GLY A 16 -1.40 -1.94 7.88
C GLY A 16 -1.04 -0.77 8.80
N LEU A 17 -0.06 0.05 8.40
CA LEU A 17 0.28 1.27 9.12
C LEU A 17 0.38 2.44 8.15
N GLY A 18 -0.33 3.52 8.45
CA GLY A 18 -0.17 4.77 7.73
C GLY A 18 -1.47 5.55 7.50
N ARG A 19 -1.61 6.05 6.27
CA ARG A 19 -2.66 7.00 5.89
C ARG A 19 -4.05 6.40 5.89
N LEU A 20 -4.97 7.14 6.55
CA LEU A 20 -6.42 6.98 6.47
C LEU A 20 -7.03 8.29 5.97
N CYS A 21 -7.72 8.26 4.85
CA CYS A 21 -8.34 9.44 4.25
C CYS A 21 -9.67 9.10 3.58
N ILE A 22 -10.34 10.11 3.03
CA ILE A 22 -11.53 9.95 2.20
C ILE A 22 -11.17 10.22 0.75
N ASP A 23 -11.53 9.30 -0.12
CA ASP A 23 -11.53 9.50 -1.56
C ASP A 23 -12.94 9.93 -2.01
N LEU A 24 -13.01 11.06 -2.71
CA LEU A 24 -14.20 11.60 -3.35
C LEU A 24 -14.03 11.45 -4.86
N ASN A 25 -14.52 10.35 -5.40
CA ASN A 25 -14.39 10.05 -6.82
C ASN A 25 -15.51 10.71 -7.61
N ALA A 26 -15.13 11.43 -8.67
CA ALA A 26 -16.07 12.07 -9.58
C ALA A 26 -17.01 11.05 -10.21
N ASN A 27 -18.34 11.26 -10.10
CA ASN A 27 -19.32 10.40 -10.76
C ASN A 27 -19.43 10.71 -12.25
N GLU A 28 -19.22 11.98 -12.61
CA GLU A 28 -19.18 12.44 -13.98
C GLU A 28 -17.77 12.25 -14.53
N ILE A 29 -17.48 11.07 -15.10
CA ILE A 29 -16.21 10.75 -15.78
C ILE A 29 -16.18 11.29 -17.20
N HIS A 30 -14.97 11.33 -17.79
CA HIS A 30 -14.70 11.84 -19.14
C HIS A 30 -14.92 13.34 -19.29
N ARG A 31 -14.66 14.08 -18.21
CA ARG A 31 -14.70 15.56 -18.19
C ARG A 31 -13.72 16.10 -17.12
N PRO A 32 -13.34 17.39 -17.22
CA PRO A 32 -12.49 18.02 -16.23
C PRO A 32 -13.23 18.25 -14.90
N MET A 33 -12.47 18.44 -13.82
CA MET A 33 -13.00 18.61 -12.46
C MET A 33 -13.95 19.81 -12.34
N GLU A 34 -13.71 20.88 -13.10
CA GLU A 34 -14.53 22.12 -13.12
C GLU A 34 -15.97 21.87 -13.57
N GLU A 35 -16.21 20.78 -14.29
CA GLU A 35 -17.54 20.37 -14.76
C GLU A 35 -18.17 19.30 -13.85
N THR A 36 -17.42 18.75 -12.87
CA THR A 36 -17.90 17.73 -11.95
C THR A 36 -18.78 18.36 -10.86
N ARG A 37 -19.93 17.77 -10.60
CA ARG A 37 -20.88 18.24 -9.61
C ARG A 37 -21.16 17.23 -8.50
N THR A 38 -20.96 15.94 -8.76
CA THR A 38 -21.27 14.88 -7.80
C THR A 38 -20.08 13.94 -7.60
N PHE A 39 -19.93 13.48 -6.36
CA PHE A 39 -18.85 12.61 -5.95
C PHE A 39 -19.39 11.46 -5.11
N THR A 40 -18.80 10.28 -5.29
CA THR A 40 -19.04 9.17 -4.38
C THR A 40 -17.87 9.05 -3.40
N LYS A 41 -18.22 8.93 -2.11
CA LYS A 41 -17.27 8.86 -1.01
C LYS A 41 -16.83 7.44 -0.74
N TYR A 42 -15.51 7.23 -0.65
CA TYR A 42 -14.87 5.96 -0.30
C TYR A 42 -13.81 6.17 0.79
N VAL A 43 -13.43 5.08 1.46
CA VAL A 43 -12.19 5.08 2.26
C VAL A 43 -11.02 5.06 1.30
N GLY A 44 -10.02 5.90 1.57
CA GLY A 44 -8.80 6.03 0.80
C GLY A 44 -7.54 5.91 1.66
N GLY A 45 -6.42 5.93 0.98
CA GLY A 45 -5.08 5.71 1.55
C GLY A 45 -4.52 4.34 1.15
N SER A 46 -3.34 4.32 0.53
CA SER A 46 -2.72 3.08 0.06
C SER A 46 -2.64 2.01 1.15
N PRO A 47 -2.15 2.29 2.39
CA PRO A 47 -2.10 1.28 3.44
C PRO A 47 -3.49 0.77 3.85
N ALA A 48 -4.52 1.62 3.83
CA ALA A 48 -5.89 1.20 4.10
C ALA A 48 -6.41 0.29 3.00
N ASN A 49 -6.21 0.66 1.73
CA ASN A 49 -6.62 -0.13 0.57
C ASN A 49 -5.97 -1.52 0.57
N ILE A 50 -4.66 -1.61 0.85
CA ILE A 50 -3.93 -2.89 0.95
C ILE A 50 -4.48 -3.74 2.10
N THR A 51 -4.75 -3.13 3.26
CA THR A 51 -5.31 -3.84 4.42
C THR A 51 -6.72 -4.36 4.13
N ILE A 52 -7.55 -3.55 3.46
CA ILE A 52 -8.89 -3.94 3.01
C ILE A 52 -8.81 -5.11 2.02
N ALA A 53 -7.88 -5.07 1.06
CA ALA A 53 -7.66 -6.16 0.12
C ALA A 53 -7.30 -7.46 0.85
N ILE A 54 -6.38 -7.43 1.79
CA ILE A 54 -5.94 -8.59 2.59
C ILE A 54 -7.07 -9.15 3.44
N ALA A 55 -7.88 -8.27 4.08
CA ALA A 55 -9.05 -8.68 4.84
C ALA A 55 -10.12 -9.31 3.93
N ARG A 56 -10.36 -8.73 2.75
CA ARG A 56 -11.29 -9.25 1.73
C ARG A 56 -10.89 -10.62 1.21
N LEU A 57 -9.59 -10.91 1.19
CA LEU A 57 -9.02 -12.21 0.85
C LEU A 57 -9.05 -13.22 2.02
N GLY A 58 -9.64 -12.85 3.17
CA GLY A 58 -9.89 -13.75 4.29
C GLY A 58 -8.80 -13.81 5.36
N LYS A 59 -7.81 -12.91 5.33
CA LYS A 59 -6.81 -12.81 6.39
C LYS A 59 -7.30 -11.95 7.56
N LYS A 60 -6.87 -12.27 8.78
CA LYS A 60 -7.11 -11.44 9.97
C LYS A 60 -6.22 -10.22 9.91
N ALA A 61 -6.81 -9.07 9.59
CA ALA A 61 -6.10 -7.82 9.43
C ALA A 61 -6.41 -6.82 10.55
N GLY A 62 -5.45 -5.96 10.85
CA GLY A 62 -5.61 -4.84 11.75
C GLY A 62 -4.94 -3.58 11.18
N PHE A 63 -5.17 -2.45 11.82
CA PHE A 63 -4.64 -1.18 11.34
C PHE A 63 -4.08 -0.32 12.48
N ILE A 64 -2.90 0.27 12.24
CA ILE A 64 -2.31 1.31 13.09
C ILE A 64 -2.39 2.65 12.35
N GLY A 65 -3.09 3.62 12.93
CA GLY A 65 -3.23 4.95 12.32
C GLY A 65 -3.99 5.91 13.20
N ARG A 66 -4.17 7.13 12.71
CA ARG A 66 -5.02 8.14 13.33
C ARG A 66 -6.10 8.63 12.37
N VAL A 67 -7.28 8.89 12.92
CA VAL A 67 -8.40 9.56 12.28
C VAL A 67 -8.78 10.78 13.09
N SER A 68 -9.37 11.80 12.46
CA SER A 68 -9.88 12.98 13.16
C SER A 68 -11.19 12.68 13.91
N ASP A 69 -11.50 13.49 14.92
CA ASP A 69 -12.78 13.44 15.63
C ASP A 69 -13.85 14.18 14.82
N ASP A 70 -14.09 13.73 13.60
CA ASP A 70 -15.10 14.25 12.69
C ASP A 70 -15.96 13.13 12.07
N GLN A 71 -16.91 13.50 11.21
CA GLN A 71 -17.80 12.55 10.53
C GLN A 71 -17.05 11.62 9.61
N HIS A 72 -15.94 12.06 9.04
CA HIS A 72 -15.12 11.26 8.13
C HIS A 72 -14.25 10.26 8.90
N GLY A 73 -13.67 10.67 10.03
CA GLY A 73 -12.95 9.76 10.92
C GLY A 73 -13.84 8.62 11.43
N ARG A 74 -15.07 8.94 11.87
CA ARG A 74 -16.06 7.92 12.27
C ARG A 74 -16.47 7.01 11.12
N PHE A 75 -16.63 7.57 9.93
CA PHE A 75 -16.93 6.77 8.73
C PHE A 75 -15.80 5.77 8.41
N ILE A 76 -14.54 6.22 8.44
CA ILE A 76 -13.37 5.36 8.18
C ILE A 76 -13.32 4.21 9.19
N THR A 77 -13.41 4.51 10.49
CA THR A 77 -13.35 3.50 11.56
C THR A 77 -14.47 2.48 11.40
N SER A 78 -15.72 2.93 11.24
CA SER A 78 -16.87 2.05 11.04
C SER A 78 -16.75 1.20 9.77
N TYR A 79 -16.19 1.76 8.69
CA TYR A 79 -15.96 1.05 7.43
C TYR A 79 -14.95 -0.10 7.59
N LEU A 80 -13.85 0.14 8.32
CA LEU A 80 -12.86 -0.89 8.60
C LEU A 80 -13.43 -2.00 9.50
N GLU A 81 -14.17 -1.64 10.56
CA GLU A 81 -14.83 -2.58 11.47
C GLU A 81 -15.83 -3.49 10.76
N GLN A 82 -16.66 -2.92 9.87
CA GLN A 82 -17.63 -3.68 9.07
C GLN A 82 -16.95 -4.71 8.14
N ARG A 83 -15.68 -4.56 7.85
CA ARG A 83 -14.87 -5.51 7.06
C ARG A 83 -14.03 -6.44 7.92
N GLY A 84 -14.28 -6.46 9.24
CA GLY A 84 -13.58 -7.34 10.16
C GLY A 84 -12.12 -6.96 10.41
N ILE A 85 -11.73 -5.71 10.09
CA ILE A 85 -10.39 -5.18 10.37
C ILE A 85 -10.37 -4.67 11.82
N ASP A 86 -9.37 -5.12 12.58
CA ASP A 86 -9.18 -4.67 13.96
C ASP A 86 -8.73 -3.19 13.98
N THR A 87 -9.57 -2.34 14.57
CA THR A 87 -9.35 -0.90 14.71
C THR A 87 -8.85 -0.50 16.10
N SER A 88 -8.50 -1.44 16.98
CA SER A 88 -8.08 -1.16 18.36
C SER A 88 -6.79 -0.32 18.46
N SER A 89 -6.06 -0.18 17.35
CA SER A 89 -4.89 0.71 17.19
C SER A 89 -5.15 1.88 16.23
N VAL A 90 -6.41 2.15 15.89
CA VAL A 90 -6.82 3.38 15.20
C VAL A 90 -7.23 4.41 16.24
N ILE A 91 -6.43 5.45 16.37
CA ILE A 91 -6.61 6.48 17.40
C ILE A 91 -7.46 7.63 16.85
N THR A 92 -8.49 8.03 17.60
CA THR A 92 -9.24 9.25 17.28
C THR A 92 -8.50 10.47 17.83
N ASP A 93 -8.04 11.33 16.93
CA ASP A 93 -7.36 12.58 17.28
C ASP A 93 -8.38 13.66 17.66
N LYS A 94 -8.23 14.22 18.86
CA LYS A 94 -9.10 15.27 19.42
C LYS A 94 -8.42 16.65 19.43
N SER A 95 -7.26 16.80 18.79
CA SER A 95 -6.50 18.05 18.81
C SER A 95 -6.95 19.09 17.78
N GLY A 96 -8.05 18.84 17.07
CA GLY A 96 -8.56 19.74 16.04
C GLY A 96 -7.96 19.46 14.65
N THR A 97 -7.42 18.26 14.44
CA THR A 97 -7.03 17.79 13.11
C THR A 97 -8.26 17.48 12.25
N VAL A 98 -8.04 17.38 10.94
CA VAL A 98 -9.07 17.02 9.96
C VAL A 98 -8.74 15.72 9.26
N THR A 99 -9.75 15.07 8.69
CA THR A 99 -9.52 13.95 7.78
C THR A 99 -9.03 14.47 6.43
N GLY A 100 -7.96 13.89 5.89
CA GLY A 100 -7.48 14.21 4.54
C GLY A 100 -8.51 13.83 3.48
N LEU A 101 -8.68 14.68 2.46
CA LEU A 101 -9.60 14.46 1.35
C LEU A 101 -8.84 14.38 0.04
N ALA A 102 -9.20 13.41 -0.80
CA ALA A 102 -8.70 13.24 -2.16
C ALA A 102 -9.88 13.37 -3.14
N PHE A 103 -9.89 14.40 -3.96
CA PHE A 103 -10.83 14.53 -5.07
C PHE A 103 -10.17 13.92 -6.31
N THR A 104 -10.85 12.98 -6.96
CA THR A 104 -10.31 12.33 -8.15
C THR A 104 -11.04 12.79 -9.39
N GLU A 105 -10.25 13.07 -10.43
CA GLU A 105 -10.70 13.42 -11.75
C GLU A 105 -10.37 12.28 -12.72
N ILE A 106 -11.32 11.90 -13.56
CA ILE A 106 -11.17 10.83 -14.56
C ILE A 106 -11.57 11.39 -15.91
N LYS A 107 -10.60 12.02 -16.63
CA LYS A 107 -10.82 12.54 -17.98
C LYS A 107 -10.79 11.44 -19.03
N SER A 108 -9.89 10.47 -18.85
CA SER A 108 -9.80 9.26 -19.67
C SER A 108 -9.14 8.14 -18.86
N PRO A 109 -9.13 6.90 -19.35
CA PRO A 109 -8.41 5.81 -18.69
C PRO A 109 -6.92 6.08 -18.42
N THR A 110 -6.30 6.96 -19.20
CA THR A 110 -4.87 7.31 -19.11
C THR A 110 -4.62 8.73 -18.58
N ASP A 111 -5.66 9.55 -18.43
CA ASP A 111 -5.60 10.91 -17.91
C ASP A 111 -6.50 11.03 -16.68
N CYS A 112 -5.93 10.69 -15.55
CA CYS A 112 -6.56 10.76 -14.23
C CYS A 112 -5.70 11.62 -13.31
N SER A 113 -6.33 12.47 -12.51
CA SER A 113 -5.64 13.29 -11.52
C SER A 113 -6.29 13.20 -10.14
N ILE A 114 -5.52 13.58 -9.13
CA ILE A 114 -5.98 13.61 -7.74
C ILE A 114 -5.61 14.96 -7.15
N GLN A 115 -6.62 15.68 -6.66
CA GLN A 115 -6.44 16.89 -5.87
C GLN A 115 -6.58 16.56 -4.39
N MET A 116 -5.51 16.78 -3.62
CA MET A 116 -5.46 16.41 -2.20
C MET A 116 -5.56 17.63 -1.29
N TYR A 117 -6.36 17.50 -0.23
CA TYR A 117 -6.43 18.43 0.88
C TYR A 117 -5.84 17.74 2.12
N ARG A 118 -4.61 18.13 2.49
CA ARG A 118 -3.83 17.46 3.54
C ARG A 118 -3.20 18.39 4.59
N ASP A 119 -3.72 19.56 4.76
CA ASP A 119 -3.26 20.46 5.82
C ASP A 119 -3.82 20.00 7.18
N ASN A 120 -2.95 19.90 8.18
CA ASN A 120 -3.30 19.49 9.55
C ASN A 120 -4.09 18.16 9.65
N VAL A 121 -3.71 17.16 8.88
CA VAL A 121 -4.41 15.87 8.84
C VAL A 121 -4.04 14.96 10.00
N ALA A 122 -5.01 14.20 10.50
CA ALA A 122 -4.86 13.31 11.65
C ALA A 122 -3.85 12.18 11.39
N ASP A 123 -3.80 11.61 10.19
CA ASP A 123 -2.91 10.49 9.87
C ASP A 123 -1.41 10.82 10.00
N LEU A 124 -1.01 12.09 9.81
CA LEU A 124 0.35 12.56 10.04
C LEU A 124 0.64 12.94 11.51
N LYS A 125 -0.34 12.83 12.40
CA LYS A 125 -0.19 13.06 13.85
C LYS A 125 -0.05 11.75 14.64
N LEU A 126 0.11 10.62 13.97
CA LEU A 126 0.41 9.34 14.64
C LEU A 126 1.69 9.51 15.47
N GLU A 127 1.62 9.20 16.77
CA GLU A 127 2.74 9.37 17.69
C GLU A 127 3.42 8.03 18.01
N PRO A 128 4.69 8.02 18.41
CA PRO A 128 5.36 6.81 18.85
C PRO A 128 4.61 6.07 19.97
N ASN A 129 3.91 6.79 20.86
CA ASN A 129 3.14 6.18 21.95
C ASN A 129 1.88 5.45 21.47
N ASP A 130 1.37 5.75 20.28
CA ASP A 130 0.24 5.04 19.67
C ASP A 130 0.64 3.66 19.16
N VAL A 131 1.94 3.46 18.89
CA VAL A 131 2.49 2.19 18.41
C VAL A 131 2.75 1.27 19.59
N ARG A 132 1.83 0.32 19.80
CA ARG A 132 1.86 -0.64 20.91
C ARG A 132 2.70 -1.86 20.53
N GLU A 133 3.71 -2.18 21.33
CA GLU A 133 4.59 -3.34 21.10
C GLU A 133 3.81 -4.65 21.05
N GLU A 134 2.88 -4.85 22.00
CA GLU A 134 2.04 -6.05 22.07
C GLU A 134 1.20 -6.25 20.80
N TYR A 135 0.74 -5.17 20.18
CA TYR A 135 -0.04 -5.27 18.95
C TYR A 135 0.82 -5.75 17.77
N ILE A 136 2.03 -5.19 17.63
CA ILE A 136 2.96 -5.59 16.57
C ILE A 136 3.45 -7.03 16.75
N LYS A 137 3.87 -7.42 17.94
CA LYS A 137 4.42 -8.78 18.17
C LYS A 137 3.40 -9.90 17.94
N ASN A 138 2.12 -9.59 18.03
CA ASN A 138 1.04 -10.53 17.79
C ASN A 138 0.67 -10.69 16.31
N ALA A 139 1.32 -9.95 15.40
CA ALA A 139 1.10 -10.06 13.97
C ALA A 139 2.21 -10.83 13.25
N LYS A 140 1.84 -11.57 12.20
CA LYS A 140 2.79 -12.26 11.31
C LYS A 140 3.54 -11.29 10.43
N ALA A 141 2.87 -10.22 9.98
CA ALA A 141 3.42 -9.21 9.09
C ALA A 141 2.88 -7.80 9.41
N ILE A 142 3.69 -6.80 9.09
CA ILE A 142 3.29 -5.39 9.07
C ILE A 142 3.67 -4.76 7.73
N MET A 143 2.79 -3.93 7.19
CA MET A 143 3.06 -3.14 6.00
C MET A 143 3.14 -1.66 6.36
N ILE A 144 4.22 -1.03 5.91
CA ILE A 144 4.51 0.38 6.06
C ILE A 144 4.31 1.07 4.71
N SER A 145 3.55 2.16 4.69
CA SER A 145 3.48 3.05 3.53
C SER A 145 4.43 4.23 3.70
N GLY A 146 5.16 4.56 2.64
CA GLY A 146 6.09 5.69 2.65
C GLY A 146 5.40 7.04 2.92
N THR A 147 4.12 7.19 2.59
CA THR A 147 3.37 8.43 2.90
C THR A 147 3.31 8.74 4.40
N ALA A 148 3.41 7.73 5.27
CA ALA A 148 3.44 7.94 6.73
C ALA A 148 4.76 8.54 7.24
N LEU A 149 5.80 8.54 6.41
CA LEU A 149 7.12 9.11 6.73
C LEU A 149 7.23 10.62 6.40
N ALA A 150 6.21 11.20 5.77
CA ALA A 150 6.30 12.54 5.21
C ALA A 150 6.42 13.67 6.25
N ALA A 151 5.97 13.45 7.48
CA ALA A 151 6.06 14.44 8.55
C ALA A 151 6.15 13.80 9.94
N SER A 152 6.79 14.52 10.87
CA SER A 152 6.72 14.23 12.31
C SER A 152 5.35 14.63 12.86
N PRO A 153 4.81 13.91 13.86
CA PRO A 153 5.40 12.78 14.58
C PRO A 153 5.17 11.41 13.94
N SER A 154 4.43 11.32 12.81
CA SER A 154 4.13 10.04 12.15
C SER A 154 5.39 9.29 11.71
N ARG A 155 6.40 10.03 11.26
CA ARG A 155 7.72 9.49 10.89
C ARG A 155 8.37 8.70 12.03
N GLU A 156 8.40 9.27 13.22
CA GLU A 156 8.99 8.65 14.41
C GLU A 156 8.16 7.44 14.88
N ALA A 157 6.84 7.50 14.72
CA ALA A 157 5.97 6.36 14.98
C ALA A 157 6.26 5.19 14.02
N VAL A 158 6.49 5.48 12.73
CA VAL A 158 6.89 4.47 11.74
C VAL A 158 8.24 3.85 12.12
N PHE A 159 9.25 4.65 12.45
CA PHE A 159 10.54 4.09 12.86
C PHE A 159 10.40 3.18 14.08
N LYS A 160 9.63 3.58 15.09
CA LYS A 160 9.34 2.71 16.24
C LYS A 160 8.66 1.42 15.82
N ALA A 161 7.67 1.48 14.93
CA ALA A 161 6.96 0.29 14.45
C ALA A 161 7.91 -0.70 13.75
N VAL A 162 8.80 -0.19 12.89
CA VAL A 162 9.80 -1.00 12.19
C VAL A 162 10.79 -1.63 13.17
N GLU A 163 11.30 -0.88 14.15
CA GLU A 163 12.21 -1.43 15.17
C GLU A 163 11.55 -2.52 16.01
N LEU A 164 10.28 -2.34 16.40
CA LEU A 164 9.52 -3.35 17.12
C LEU A 164 9.26 -4.59 16.26
N ALA A 165 8.92 -4.40 14.98
CA ALA A 165 8.75 -5.50 14.03
C ALA A 165 10.04 -6.32 13.89
N ARG A 166 11.19 -5.65 13.74
CA ARG A 166 12.51 -6.32 13.68
C ARG A 166 12.83 -7.06 14.98
N LYS A 167 12.61 -6.41 16.14
CA LYS A 167 12.82 -7.00 17.46
C LYS A 167 12.06 -8.32 17.65
N HIS A 168 10.85 -8.40 17.12
CA HIS A 168 9.95 -9.56 17.27
C HIS A 168 9.91 -10.47 16.03
N ASN A 169 10.79 -10.29 15.04
CA ASN A 169 10.79 -11.05 13.79
C ASN A 169 9.41 -11.04 13.08
N VAL A 170 8.72 -9.92 13.12
CA VAL A 170 7.54 -9.66 12.29
C VAL A 170 8.01 -9.31 10.89
N VAL A 171 7.44 -9.92 9.85
CA VAL A 171 7.79 -9.63 8.47
C VAL A 171 7.41 -8.20 8.11
N VAL A 172 8.35 -7.41 7.59
CA VAL A 172 8.13 -6.02 7.21
C VAL A 172 7.99 -5.91 5.70
N PHE A 173 6.80 -5.53 5.26
CA PHE A 173 6.53 -5.07 3.90
C PHE A 173 6.64 -3.55 3.86
N PHE A 174 7.27 -3.01 2.82
CA PHE A 174 7.35 -1.58 2.57
C PHE A 174 6.85 -1.26 1.17
N ASP A 175 5.76 -0.50 1.07
CA ASP A 175 5.33 0.11 -0.19
C ASP A 175 5.79 1.57 -0.19
N ILE A 176 6.59 1.93 -1.19
CA ILE A 176 7.21 3.27 -1.25
C ILE A 176 6.15 4.34 -1.35
N ASP A 177 5.07 4.10 -2.12
CA ASP A 177 3.86 4.94 -2.21
C ASP A 177 4.17 6.45 -2.23
N TYR A 178 5.03 6.87 -3.18
CA TYR A 178 5.39 8.28 -3.32
C TYR A 178 4.21 9.12 -3.78
N ARG A 179 3.94 10.19 -3.03
CA ARG A 179 2.92 11.19 -3.36
C ARG A 179 3.53 12.58 -3.21
N PRO A 180 3.88 13.26 -4.33
CA PRO A 180 4.63 14.51 -4.30
C PRO A 180 3.97 15.61 -3.45
N TYR A 181 2.65 15.66 -3.40
CA TYR A 181 1.89 16.63 -2.59
C TYR A 181 1.97 16.41 -1.08
N THR A 182 2.53 15.28 -0.62
CA THR A 182 2.65 14.95 0.82
C THR A 182 4.02 15.38 1.36
N TRP A 183 5.03 15.40 0.52
CA TRP A 183 6.43 15.61 0.90
C TRP A 183 6.89 17.05 0.66
N LYS A 184 7.85 17.51 1.47
CA LYS A 184 8.48 18.82 1.26
C LYS A 184 9.44 18.81 0.08
N SER A 185 10.11 17.69 -0.16
CA SER A 185 11.04 17.53 -1.29
C SER A 185 11.23 16.07 -1.69
N ARG A 186 11.71 15.85 -2.92
CA ARG A 186 12.11 14.52 -3.41
C ARG A 186 13.30 13.96 -2.61
N GLU A 187 14.23 14.81 -2.22
CA GLU A 187 15.40 14.43 -1.43
C GLU A 187 15.00 13.92 -0.04
N GLU A 188 14.08 14.64 0.64
CA GLU A 188 13.55 14.20 1.94
C GLU A 188 12.85 12.84 1.82
N THR A 189 12.08 12.62 0.75
CA THR A 189 11.46 11.32 0.45
C THR A 189 12.53 10.24 0.34
N GLY A 190 13.56 10.46 -0.47
CA GLY A 190 14.63 9.50 -0.68
C GLY A 190 15.32 9.10 0.61
N ILE A 191 15.66 10.07 1.46
CA ILE A 191 16.34 9.82 2.75
C ILE A 191 15.47 8.97 3.68
N TYR A 192 14.23 9.39 3.98
CA TYR A 192 13.43 8.72 4.99
C TYR A 192 12.87 7.37 4.52
N CYS A 193 12.49 7.27 3.25
CA CYS A 193 12.05 5.99 2.69
C CYS A 193 13.20 4.96 2.63
N SER A 194 14.43 5.38 2.34
CA SER A 194 15.59 4.49 2.36
C SER A 194 15.84 3.88 3.73
N LEU A 195 15.72 4.67 4.82
CA LEU A 195 15.90 4.17 6.19
C LEU A 195 14.91 3.06 6.57
N VAL A 196 13.70 3.09 6.02
CA VAL A 196 12.72 2.02 6.21
C VAL A 196 12.98 0.85 5.26
N ALA A 197 13.32 1.12 4.00
CA ALA A 197 13.66 0.09 3.02
C ALA A 197 14.82 -0.80 3.47
N GLU A 198 15.86 -0.22 4.08
CA GLU A 198 17.00 -0.96 4.65
C GLU A 198 16.59 -2.01 5.70
N LYS A 199 15.48 -1.82 6.38
CA LYS A 199 14.97 -2.67 7.47
C LYS A 199 13.79 -3.55 7.03
N SER A 200 13.38 -3.50 5.78
CA SER A 200 12.22 -4.21 5.26
C SER A 200 12.61 -5.56 4.64
N ASP A 201 11.76 -6.57 4.80
CA ASP A 201 11.95 -7.89 4.18
C ASP A 201 11.50 -7.91 2.72
N VAL A 202 10.46 -7.13 2.40
CA VAL A 202 9.90 -7.01 1.05
C VAL A 202 9.68 -5.54 0.73
N ILE A 203 10.22 -5.08 -0.40
CA ILE A 203 10.08 -3.70 -0.86
C ILE A 203 9.29 -3.71 -2.16
N LEU A 204 8.24 -2.88 -2.22
CA LEU A 204 7.34 -2.71 -3.35
C LEU A 204 7.41 -1.25 -3.82
N GLY A 205 7.52 -1.03 -5.12
CA GLY A 205 7.51 0.33 -5.66
C GLY A 205 7.48 0.36 -7.18
N GLY A 206 7.18 1.52 -7.76
CA GLY A 206 7.39 1.80 -9.17
C GLY A 206 8.85 2.18 -9.45
N ARG A 207 9.26 2.17 -10.74
CA ARG A 207 10.63 2.53 -11.09
C ARG A 207 11.02 3.93 -10.59
N GLU A 208 10.14 4.91 -10.78
CA GLU A 208 10.40 6.28 -10.32
C GLU A 208 10.50 6.39 -8.79
N GLU A 209 9.79 5.55 -8.06
CA GLU A 209 9.85 5.51 -6.61
C GLU A 209 11.19 4.95 -6.11
N PHE A 210 11.71 3.90 -6.75
CA PHE A 210 13.05 3.40 -6.47
C PHE A 210 14.13 4.41 -6.86
N ASP A 211 13.97 5.14 -7.96
CA ASP A 211 14.89 6.22 -8.35
C ASP A 211 14.97 7.30 -7.25
N LEU A 212 13.87 7.61 -6.56
CA LEU A 212 13.88 8.53 -5.42
C LEU A 212 14.69 8.01 -4.24
N LEU A 213 14.56 6.73 -3.92
CA LEU A 213 15.30 6.11 -2.82
C LEU A 213 16.81 6.04 -3.12
N GLU A 214 17.18 5.92 -4.37
CA GLU A 214 18.56 5.76 -4.82
C GLU A 214 19.28 7.10 -5.02
N ALA A 215 18.55 8.16 -5.36
CA ALA A 215 19.10 9.48 -5.66
C ALA A 215 20.04 10.07 -4.59
N PRO A 216 19.81 9.91 -3.27
CA PRO A 216 20.74 10.43 -2.25
C PRO A 216 22.11 9.76 -2.24
N TYR A 217 22.26 8.61 -2.89
CA TYR A 217 23.46 7.78 -2.80
C TYR A 217 24.32 7.77 -4.07
N GLY A 218 23.96 8.51 -5.09
CA GLY A 218 24.75 8.66 -6.30
C GLY A 218 23.95 8.67 -7.60
N PRO A 219 24.61 8.57 -8.74
CA PRO A 219 23.97 8.57 -10.05
C PRO A 219 22.97 7.40 -10.20
N LEU A 220 21.79 7.70 -10.72
CA LEU A 220 20.75 6.69 -10.98
C LEU A 220 21.18 5.78 -12.12
N GLN A 221 21.17 4.48 -11.86
CA GLN A 221 21.49 3.47 -12.88
C GLN A 221 20.26 3.14 -13.75
N LYS A 222 19.03 3.35 -13.22
CA LYS A 222 17.75 3.01 -13.86
C LYS A 222 17.67 1.54 -14.31
N ASP A 223 18.29 0.66 -13.54
CA ASP A 223 18.37 -0.77 -13.77
C ASP A 223 17.76 -1.50 -12.56
N ASP A 224 16.77 -2.33 -12.84
CA ASP A 224 16.02 -3.03 -11.78
C ASP A 224 16.87 -4.05 -11.04
N THR A 225 17.82 -4.68 -11.71
CA THR A 225 18.73 -5.64 -11.10
C THR A 225 19.70 -4.93 -10.15
N ALA A 226 20.25 -3.79 -10.57
CA ALA A 226 21.10 -2.97 -9.71
C ALA A 226 20.34 -2.46 -8.48
N THR A 227 19.09 -2.03 -8.68
CA THR A 227 18.16 -1.66 -7.60
C THR A 227 17.98 -2.80 -6.60
N ALA A 228 17.61 -3.98 -7.08
CA ALA A 228 17.40 -5.15 -6.22
C ALA A 228 18.66 -5.50 -5.41
N ASN A 229 19.81 -5.55 -6.08
CA ASN A 229 21.10 -5.88 -5.45
C ASN A 229 21.48 -4.88 -4.35
N ARG A 230 21.15 -3.59 -4.55
CA ARG A 230 21.35 -2.57 -3.52
C ARG A 230 20.59 -2.91 -2.24
N TRP A 231 19.31 -3.22 -2.33
CA TRP A 231 18.49 -3.50 -1.16
C TRP A 231 18.77 -4.88 -0.55
N PHE A 232 19.25 -5.84 -1.35
CA PHE A 232 19.74 -7.14 -0.84
C PHE A 232 21.00 -7.05 0.01
N ALA A 233 21.76 -5.97 -0.11
CA ALA A 233 22.86 -5.69 0.83
C ALA A 233 22.37 -5.38 2.27
N HIS A 234 21.07 -5.11 2.42
CA HIS A 234 20.40 -4.89 3.70
C HIS A 234 19.49 -6.07 4.07
N HIS A 235 18.30 -5.80 4.62
CA HIS A 235 17.38 -6.85 5.08
C HIS A 235 16.47 -7.42 3.99
N ALA A 236 16.35 -6.76 2.84
CA ALA A 236 15.43 -7.18 1.78
C ALA A 236 15.71 -8.61 1.32
N LYS A 237 14.66 -9.37 1.14
CA LYS A 237 14.63 -10.73 0.58
C LYS A 237 13.92 -10.75 -0.77
N ILE A 238 12.99 -9.83 -0.97
CA ILE A 238 12.24 -9.63 -2.21
C ILE A 238 12.19 -8.13 -2.51
N VAL A 239 12.51 -7.76 -3.75
CA VAL A 239 12.33 -6.41 -4.29
C VAL A 239 11.44 -6.52 -5.52
N LEU A 240 10.31 -5.84 -5.51
CA LEU A 240 9.35 -5.87 -6.60
C LEU A 240 9.23 -4.47 -7.22
N VAL A 241 9.61 -4.37 -8.50
CA VAL A 241 9.52 -3.14 -9.29
C VAL A 241 8.31 -3.20 -10.19
N LYS A 242 7.39 -2.24 -10.00
CA LYS A 242 6.14 -2.08 -10.78
C LYS A 242 6.40 -1.18 -11.99
N HIS A 243 5.92 -1.58 -13.17
CA HIS A 243 6.04 -0.86 -14.44
C HIS A 243 4.67 -0.48 -15.03
N GLY A 244 3.65 -0.33 -14.19
CA GLY A 244 2.30 0.02 -14.62
C GLY A 244 1.71 -0.98 -15.60
N GLY A 245 1.36 -0.53 -16.80
CA GLY A 245 0.80 -1.39 -17.85
C GLY A 245 1.75 -2.46 -18.38
N ASP A 246 3.05 -2.29 -18.21
CA ASP A 246 4.09 -3.24 -18.64
C ASP A 246 4.32 -4.37 -17.61
N GLY A 247 3.60 -4.36 -16.49
CA GLY A 247 3.63 -5.41 -15.48
C GLY A 247 4.60 -5.13 -14.34
N SER A 248 5.33 -6.15 -13.88
CA SER A 248 6.26 -6.03 -12.76
C SER A 248 7.42 -7.02 -12.87
N VAL A 249 8.53 -6.70 -12.23
CA VAL A 249 9.65 -7.64 -12.05
C VAL A 249 9.92 -7.81 -10.56
N ALA A 250 9.87 -9.04 -10.08
CA ALA A 250 10.25 -9.38 -8.71
C ALA A 250 11.64 -10.05 -8.71
N PHE A 251 12.50 -9.55 -7.85
CA PHE A 251 13.83 -10.10 -7.61
C PHE A 251 13.88 -10.71 -6.22
N THR A 252 14.66 -11.77 -6.08
CA THR A 252 14.84 -12.48 -4.81
C THR A 252 16.32 -12.51 -4.42
N LYS A 253 16.59 -12.51 -3.11
CA LYS A 253 17.95 -12.46 -2.58
C LYS A 253 18.81 -13.66 -2.96
N ASP A 254 18.20 -14.78 -3.35
CA ASP A 254 18.88 -15.97 -3.87
C ASP A 254 19.19 -15.90 -5.37
N GLY A 255 19.00 -14.72 -5.98
CA GLY A 255 19.43 -14.42 -7.34
C GLY A 255 18.42 -14.77 -8.44
N GLN A 256 17.17 -15.06 -8.11
CA GLN A 256 16.12 -15.29 -9.10
C GLN A 256 15.40 -14.00 -9.46
N SER A 257 14.84 -13.96 -10.67
CA SER A 257 13.95 -12.89 -11.12
C SER A 257 12.71 -13.46 -11.79
N PHE A 258 11.57 -12.79 -11.59
CA PHE A 258 10.27 -13.22 -12.09
C PHE A 258 9.59 -12.02 -12.76
N THR A 259 9.32 -12.13 -14.06
CA THR A 259 8.56 -11.12 -14.80
C THR A 259 7.08 -11.48 -14.77
N GLY A 260 6.28 -10.56 -14.23
CA GLY A 260 4.82 -10.65 -14.20
C GLY A 260 4.21 -9.74 -15.26
N THR A 261 3.23 -10.25 -15.99
CA THR A 261 2.45 -9.51 -16.99
C THR A 261 1.15 -8.98 -16.39
N THR A 262 0.49 -8.06 -17.08
CA THR A 262 -0.84 -7.56 -16.72
C THR A 262 -1.95 -8.42 -17.35
N PHE A 263 -3.16 -8.29 -16.82
CA PHE A 263 -4.36 -8.86 -17.42
C PHE A 263 -5.13 -7.78 -18.21
N PRO A 264 -5.77 -8.13 -19.34
CA PRO A 264 -6.65 -7.22 -20.06
C PRO A 264 -7.76 -6.69 -19.15
N ALA A 265 -8.04 -5.39 -19.24
CA ALA A 265 -9.04 -4.72 -18.43
C ALA A 265 -9.74 -3.60 -19.19
N ASN A 266 -11.01 -3.38 -18.88
CA ASN A 266 -11.71 -2.17 -19.32
C ASN A 266 -11.37 -1.04 -18.35
N VAL A 267 -10.26 -0.37 -18.58
CA VAL A 267 -9.72 0.62 -17.64
C VAL A 267 -10.66 1.83 -17.54
N VAL A 268 -11.15 2.08 -16.34
CA VAL A 268 -11.89 3.30 -15.96
C VAL A 268 -10.91 4.32 -15.37
N LYS A 269 -9.99 3.87 -14.52
CA LYS A 269 -8.98 4.69 -13.84
C LYS A 269 -7.75 3.86 -13.48
N THR A 270 -6.62 4.50 -13.23
CA THR A 270 -5.37 3.82 -12.89
C THR A 270 -5.07 3.74 -11.38
N PHE A 271 -5.64 4.64 -10.57
CA PHE A 271 -5.37 4.64 -9.13
C PHE A 271 -6.03 3.45 -8.41
N GLY A 272 -5.35 2.95 -7.38
CA GLY A 272 -5.73 1.76 -6.62
C GLY A 272 -5.24 0.44 -7.22
N ALA A 273 -4.74 0.44 -8.46
CA ALA A 273 -4.15 -0.76 -9.08
C ALA A 273 -2.96 -1.29 -8.27
N GLY A 274 -2.06 -0.40 -7.88
CA GLY A 274 -0.88 -0.73 -7.07
C GLY A 274 -1.25 -1.32 -5.71
N ASP A 275 -2.26 -0.76 -5.04
CA ASP A 275 -2.73 -1.21 -3.74
C ASP A 275 -3.36 -2.62 -3.84
N SER A 276 -4.20 -2.82 -4.85
CA SER A 276 -4.85 -4.11 -5.12
C SER A 276 -3.82 -5.19 -5.47
N PHE A 277 -2.86 -4.84 -6.34
CA PHE A 277 -1.74 -5.72 -6.65
C PHE A 277 -0.95 -6.09 -5.39
N ALA A 278 -0.55 -5.10 -4.58
CA ALA A 278 0.24 -5.32 -3.37
C ALA A 278 -0.50 -6.22 -2.37
N GLY A 279 -1.79 -5.94 -2.11
CA GLY A 279 -2.60 -6.75 -1.20
C GLY A 279 -2.69 -8.21 -1.64
N ALA A 280 -2.97 -8.46 -2.91
CA ALA A 280 -3.09 -9.81 -3.46
C ALA A 280 -1.73 -10.53 -3.58
N PHE A 281 -0.65 -9.81 -3.90
CA PHE A 281 0.72 -10.33 -3.89
C PHE A 281 1.15 -10.78 -2.49
N ILE A 282 0.94 -9.93 -1.48
CA ILE A 282 1.23 -10.22 -0.07
C ILE A 282 0.41 -11.42 0.40
N TYR A 283 -0.88 -11.48 0.04
CA TYR A 283 -1.73 -12.63 0.34
C TYR A 283 -1.14 -13.93 -0.22
N GLY A 284 -0.66 -13.92 -1.46
CA GLY A 284 0.02 -15.08 -2.06
C GLY A 284 1.24 -15.54 -1.27
N LEU A 285 2.11 -14.61 -0.89
CA LEU A 285 3.28 -14.91 -0.05
C LEU A 285 2.87 -15.49 1.31
N MET A 286 1.82 -14.93 1.95
CA MET A 286 1.29 -15.42 3.22
C MET A 286 0.64 -16.81 3.14
N ASN A 287 0.25 -17.24 1.95
CA ASN A 287 -0.22 -18.62 1.69
C ASN A 287 0.90 -19.56 1.24
N GLY A 288 2.17 -19.10 1.26
CA GLY A 288 3.31 -19.91 0.87
C GLY A 288 3.43 -20.17 -0.63
N TRP A 289 2.74 -19.37 -1.47
CA TRP A 289 2.85 -19.47 -2.92
C TRP A 289 4.20 -18.99 -3.40
N ASP A 290 4.62 -19.48 -4.57
CA ASP A 290 5.79 -18.95 -5.24
C ASP A 290 5.56 -17.50 -5.73
N ILE A 291 6.67 -16.85 -6.10
CA ILE A 291 6.66 -15.43 -6.52
C ILE A 291 5.82 -15.23 -7.79
N ALA A 292 5.98 -16.13 -8.78
CA ALA A 292 5.29 -16.00 -10.06
C ALA A 292 3.77 -16.08 -9.89
N ARG A 293 3.28 -17.05 -9.10
CA ARG A 293 1.86 -17.17 -8.77
C ARG A 293 1.34 -15.97 -7.98
N SER A 294 2.13 -15.47 -7.02
CA SER A 294 1.77 -14.30 -6.22
C SER A 294 1.67 -13.04 -7.10
N GLN A 295 2.60 -12.84 -8.05
CA GLN A 295 2.54 -11.75 -9.03
C GLN A 295 1.32 -11.88 -9.95
N GLN A 296 1.04 -13.07 -10.48
CA GLN A 296 -0.11 -13.33 -11.32
C GLN A 296 -1.42 -12.98 -10.60
N PHE A 297 -1.54 -13.40 -9.34
CA PHE A 297 -2.70 -13.10 -8.51
C PHE A 297 -2.84 -11.61 -8.24
N GLY A 298 -1.72 -10.91 -7.97
CA GLY A 298 -1.66 -9.44 -7.85
C GLY A 298 -2.11 -8.72 -9.12
N ALA A 299 -1.61 -9.16 -10.29
CA ALA A 299 -1.96 -8.56 -11.58
C ALA A 299 -3.44 -8.74 -11.94
N ALA A 300 -4.01 -9.93 -11.68
CA ALA A 300 -5.43 -10.19 -11.88
C ALA A 300 -6.30 -9.33 -10.94
N SER A 301 -5.91 -9.20 -9.67
CA SER A 301 -6.58 -8.30 -8.72
C SER A 301 -6.56 -6.84 -9.19
N ALA A 302 -5.42 -6.35 -9.65
CA ALA A 302 -5.29 -5.00 -10.19
C ALA A 302 -6.20 -4.74 -11.39
N SER A 303 -6.37 -5.72 -12.31
CA SER A 303 -7.22 -5.59 -13.49
C SER A 303 -8.71 -5.39 -13.13
N ILE A 304 -9.16 -5.97 -12.02
CA ILE A 304 -10.53 -5.78 -11.50
C ILE A 304 -10.70 -4.35 -10.97
N VAL A 305 -9.75 -3.87 -10.17
CA VAL A 305 -9.84 -2.55 -9.53
C VAL A 305 -9.73 -1.40 -10.54
N VAL A 306 -8.88 -1.52 -11.57
CA VAL A 306 -8.81 -0.47 -12.61
C VAL A 306 -10.08 -0.39 -13.47
N SER A 307 -10.87 -1.46 -13.52
CA SER A 307 -12.16 -1.51 -14.21
C SER A 307 -13.34 -0.99 -13.37
N SER A 308 -13.06 -0.49 -12.16
CA SER A 308 -14.06 -0.07 -11.18
C SER A 308 -13.90 1.41 -10.82
N HIS A 309 -15.01 2.05 -10.39
CA HIS A 309 -15.00 3.44 -9.94
C HIS A 309 -14.32 3.63 -8.58
N SER A 310 -14.46 2.67 -7.66
CA SER A 310 -13.86 2.66 -6.33
C SER A 310 -12.47 2.01 -6.31
N CYS A 311 -11.64 2.35 -5.28
CA CYS A 311 -10.50 1.53 -4.90
C CYS A 311 -10.90 0.54 -3.80
N SER A 312 -11.27 1.02 -2.61
CA SER A 312 -11.54 0.21 -1.43
C SER A 312 -12.72 -0.76 -1.58
N ASP A 313 -13.86 -0.31 -2.17
CA ASP A 313 -15.04 -1.18 -2.36
C ASP A 313 -14.85 -2.19 -3.50
N ALA A 314 -13.91 -1.91 -4.40
CA ALA A 314 -13.61 -2.76 -5.56
C ALA A 314 -12.57 -3.84 -5.28
N MET A 315 -12.01 -3.90 -4.07
CA MET A 315 -11.05 -4.96 -3.72
C MET A 315 -11.72 -6.33 -3.86
N PRO A 316 -11.18 -7.22 -4.72
CA PRO A 316 -11.85 -8.48 -5.08
C PRO A 316 -11.67 -9.56 -4.02
N THR A 317 -12.53 -10.58 -4.09
CA THR A 317 -12.36 -11.85 -3.38
C THR A 317 -11.35 -12.76 -4.10
N ALA A 318 -10.91 -13.81 -3.43
CA ALA A 318 -10.01 -14.80 -4.05
C ALA A 318 -10.66 -15.51 -5.25
N GLU A 319 -11.96 -15.78 -5.17
CA GLU A 319 -12.73 -16.41 -6.24
C GLU A 319 -12.84 -15.50 -7.47
N GLU A 320 -13.08 -14.19 -7.27
CA GLU A 320 -13.14 -13.21 -8.35
C GLU A 320 -11.78 -13.09 -9.07
N ILE A 321 -10.69 -13.07 -8.32
CA ILE A 321 -9.33 -13.04 -8.89
C ILE A 321 -9.05 -14.32 -9.68
N GLN A 322 -9.36 -15.49 -9.09
CA GLN A 322 -9.14 -16.78 -9.76
C GLN A 322 -9.95 -16.88 -11.06
N ALA A 323 -11.19 -16.39 -11.08
CA ALA A 323 -12.01 -16.39 -12.29
C ALA A 323 -11.38 -15.58 -13.44
N VAL A 324 -10.70 -14.46 -13.13
CA VAL A 324 -9.93 -13.68 -14.14
C VAL A 324 -8.76 -14.50 -14.67
N ILE A 325 -8.02 -15.18 -13.80
CA ILE A 325 -6.88 -16.01 -14.18
C ILE A 325 -7.36 -17.17 -15.09
N ASP A 326 -8.39 -17.90 -14.66
CA ASP A 326 -8.91 -19.08 -15.38
C ASP A 326 -9.40 -18.71 -16.78
N LYS A 327 -10.08 -17.58 -16.91
CA LYS A 327 -10.56 -17.07 -18.19
C LYS A 327 -9.42 -16.83 -19.19
N HIS A 328 -8.24 -16.39 -18.71
CA HIS A 328 -7.09 -16.09 -19.57
C HIS A 328 -6.18 -17.27 -19.83
N THR A 329 -6.19 -18.28 -18.97
CA THR A 329 -5.42 -19.50 -19.17
C THR A 329 -6.08 -20.44 -20.20
N ASN A 330 -7.41 -20.31 -20.36
CA ASN A 330 -8.22 -21.14 -21.27
C ASN A 330 -8.52 -20.44 -22.62
N SER A 331 -7.96 -19.25 -22.86
CA SER A 331 -8.05 -18.48 -24.11
C SER A 331 -6.75 -18.59 -24.92
#